data_4d69dda7bfe4ef23e6a4a519461f953c
#
_entry.id   4d69dda7bfe4ef23e6a4a519461f953c
#
_cell.length_a   1.000
_cell.length_b   1.000
_cell.length_c   1.000
_cell.angle_alpha   90.00
_cell.angle_beta   90.00
_cell.angle_gamma   90.00
#
_symmetry.space_group_name_H-M   'P 1'
#
loop_
_entity.id
_entity.type
_entity.pdbx_description
1 polymer ?
#
loop_
_entity_poly.entity_id
_entity_poly.type
_entity_poly.pdbx_seq_one_letter_code
_entity_poly.pdbx_strand_id
1 'polypeptide(L)'
;MRARMAVAVVVATALLTVTVAASAQDIGAIIKTIGIGAAVRMFAPQLNSTINNILQARDVQTNQTTKVVPILSFSIGIAAPSRATIGAAQAAGSKAAIEKVQAVASLDGNFANVFMIKALVPVDSLEPWKQLRRVPGVGVSAIIDLRI
;
A
#
# COMPACT_ATOMS: atom_id res chain seq x y z
N MET A 1 -25.38 21.00 -14.37
CA MET A 1 -24.13 20.74 -13.64
C MET A 1 -24.32 19.89 -12.40
N ARG A 2 -25.24 20.25 -11.52
CA ARG A 2 -25.54 19.44 -10.33
C ARG A 2 -26.02 18.03 -10.66
N ALA A 3 -26.86 17.88 -11.68
CA ALA A 3 -27.35 16.58 -12.12
C ALA A 3 -26.22 15.66 -12.62
N ARG A 4 -25.26 16.22 -13.34
CA ARG A 4 -24.09 15.46 -13.84
C ARG A 4 -23.21 15.00 -12.68
N MET A 5 -22.98 15.87 -11.71
CA MET A 5 -22.19 15.52 -10.54
C MET A 5 -22.89 14.44 -9.71
N ALA A 6 -24.20 14.54 -9.53
CA ALA A 6 -24.98 13.54 -8.82
C ALA A 6 -24.92 12.18 -9.52
N VAL A 7 -25.04 12.14 -10.84
CA VAL A 7 -24.93 10.90 -11.61
C VAL A 7 -23.54 10.30 -11.49
N ALA A 8 -22.49 11.11 -11.59
CA ALA A 8 -21.12 10.63 -11.45
C ALA A 8 -20.86 10.05 -10.06
N VAL A 9 -21.35 10.71 -9.01
CA VAL A 9 -21.21 10.22 -7.64
C VAL A 9 -21.96 8.90 -7.45
N VAL A 10 -23.16 8.78 -8.00
CA VAL A 10 -23.95 7.54 -7.90
C VAL A 10 -23.24 6.40 -8.60
N VAL A 11 -22.68 6.62 -9.79
CA VAL A 11 -21.92 5.59 -10.52
C VAL A 11 -20.68 5.17 -9.72
N ALA A 12 -19.93 6.12 -9.20
CA ALA A 12 -18.74 5.83 -8.38
C ALA A 12 -19.12 5.06 -7.12
N THR A 13 -20.19 5.45 -6.46
CA THR A 13 -20.68 4.75 -5.26
C THR A 13 -21.12 3.33 -5.58
N ALA A 14 -21.81 3.15 -6.70
CA ALA A 14 -22.25 1.81 -7.14
C ALA A 14 -21.05 0.90 -7.40
N LEU A 15 -20.02 1.41 -8.07
CA LEU A 15 -18.78 0.65 -8.31
C LEU A 15 -18.09 0.26 -7.01
N LEU A 16 -17.99 1.18 -6.06
CA LEU A 16 -17.41 0.90 -4.75
C LEU A 16 -18.23 -0.14 -4.00
N THR A 17 -19.54 -0.03 -4.05
CA THR A 17 -20.45 -0.99 -3.40
C THR A 17 -20.27 -2.39 -3.96
N VAL A 18 -20.19 -2.51 -5.30
CA VAL A 18 -19.95 -3.80 -5.96
C VAL A 18 -18.59 -4.35 -5.55
N THR A 19 -17.55 -3.51 -5.51
CA THR A 19 -16.21 -3.92 -5.11
C THR A 19 -16.18 -4.42 -3.67
N VAL A 20 -16.85 -3.70 -2.75
CA VAL A 20 -16.92 -4.09 -1.34
C VAL A 20 -17.69 -5.40 -1.16
N ALA A 21 -18.75 -5.60 -1.94
CA ALA A 21 -19.55 -6.82 -1.89
C ALA A 21 -18.90 -8.00 -2.61
N ALA A 22 -17.83 -7.77 -3.36
CA ALA A 22 -17.16 -8.81 -4.12
C ALA A 22 -16.58 -9.88 -3.18
N SER A 23 -16.66 -11.13 -3.60
CA SER A 23 -16.01 -12.24 -2.90
C SER A 23 -14.48 -12.15 -3.05
N ALA A 24 -13.77 -12.92 -2.22
CA ALA A 24 -12.31 -13.00 -2.33
C ALA A 24 -11.84 -13.43 -3.73
N GLN A 25 -12.61 -14.30 -4.40
CA GLN A 25 -12.31 -14.73 -5.77
C GLN A 25 -12.45 -13.59 -6.77
N ASP A 26 -13.49 -12.75 -6.61
CA ASP A 26 -13.69 -11.61 -7.49
C ASP A 26 -12.59 -10.57 -7.31
N ILE A 27 -12.16 -10.34 -6.08
CA ILE A 27 -11.03 -9.44 -5.80
C ILE A 27 -9.76 -9.99 -6.43
N GLY A 28 -9.50 -11.29 -6.28
CA GLY A 28 -8.35 -11.93 -6.92
C GLY A 28 -8.35 -11.79 -8.42
N ALA A 29 -9.51 -11.95 -9.06
CA ALA A 29 -9.67 -11.77 -10.50
C ALA A 29 -9.39 -10.33 -10.92
N ILE A 30 -9.86 -9.35 -10.15
CA ILE A 30 -9.58 -7.94 -10.39
C ILE A 30 -8.08 -7.67 -10.33
N ILE A 31 -7.40 -8.19 -9.31
CA ILE A 31 -5.96 -8.02 -9.13
C ILE A 31 -5.19 -8.61 -10.31
N LYS A 32 -5.58 -9.79 -10.79
CA LYS A 32 -4.95 -10.42 -11.95
C LYS A 32 -5.13 -9.60 -13.22
N THR A 33 -6.26 -8.90 -13.34
CA THR A 33 -6.58 -8.10 -14.51
C THR A 33 -5.85 -6.76 -14.51
N ILE A 34 -5.88 -6.03 -13.40
CA ILE A 34 -5.36 -4.66 -13.34
C ILE A 34 -3.97 -4.57 -12.72
N GLY A 35 -3.47 -5.67 -12.14
CA GLY A 35 -2.17 -5.72 -11.48
C GLY A 35 -2.22 -5.34 -10.01
N ILE A 36 -1.20 -5.74 -9.29
CA ILE A 36 -1.12 -5.56 -7.82
C ILE A 36 -1.07 -4.09 -7.44
N GLY A 37 -0.25 -3.30 -8.14
CA GLY A 37 -0.09 -1.87 -7.82
C GLY A 37 -1.39 -1.09 -7.93
N ALA A 38 -2.13 -1.29 -9.01
CA ALA A 38 -3.42 -0.64 -9.23
C ALA A 38 -4.46 -1.13 -8.21
N ALA A 39 -4.46 -2.43 -7.91
CA ALA A 39 -5.36 -3.01 -6.93
C ALA A 39 -5.12 -2.45 -5.54
N VAL A 40 -3.85 -2.31 -5.12
CA VAL A 40 -3.51 -1.72 -3.83
C VAL A 40 -4.05 -0.29 -3.72
N ARG A 41 -3.91 0.50 -4.77
CA ARG A 41 -4.45 1.87 -4.78
C ARG A 41 -5.97 1.88 -4.68
N MET A 42 -6.63 0.99 -5.41
CA MET A 42 -8.08 0.88 -5.42
C MET A 42 -8.63 0.54 -4.04
N PHE A 43 -8.00 -0.41 -3.35
CA PHE A 43 -8.47 -0.92 -2.07
C PHE A 43 -7.80 -0.27 -0.85
N ALA A 44 -6.86 0.66 -1.07
CA ALA A 44 -6.06 1.23 0.01
C ALA A 44 -6.88 1.82 1.17
N PRO A 45 -7.93 2.64 0.94
CA PRO A 45 -8.72 3.16 2.07
C PRO A 45 -9.41 2.07 2.87
N GLN A 46 -9.93 1.03 2.20
CA GLN A 46 -10.62 -0.08 2.84
C GLN A 46 -9.65 -0.95 3.63
N LEU A 47 -8.48 -1.22 3.06
CA LEU A 47 -7.42 -1.96 3.75
C LEU A 47 -6.95 -1.20 4.99
N ASN A 48 -6.78 0.11 4.87
CA ASN A 48 -6.38 0.93 6.01
C ASN A 48 -7.41 0.88 7.14
N SER A 49 -8.68 1.00 6.82
CA SER A 49 -9.76 0.89 7.80
C SER A 49 -9.81 -0.49 8.44
N THR A 50 -9.64 -1.54 7.65
CA THR A 50 -9.62 -2.92 8.15
C THR A 50 -8.50 -3.13 9.14
N ILE A 51 -7.30 -2.66 8.83
CA ILE A 51 -6.14 -2.78 9.73
C ILE A 51 -6.42 -2.02 11.03
N ASN A 52 -6.92 -0.80 10.94
CA ASN A 52 -7.22 0.00 12.13
C ASN A 52 -8.29 -0.66 12.99
N ASN A 53 -9.29 -1.31 12.38
CA ASN A 53 -10.30 -2.06 13.13
C ASN A 53 -9.71 -3.28 13.83
N ILE A 54 -8.78 -3.98 13.18
CA ILE A 54 -8.07 -5.11 13.80
C ILE A 54 -7.28 -4.63 15.04
N LEU A 55 -6.58 -3.53 14.91
CA LEU A 55 -5.77 -2.98 15.99
C LEU A 55 -6.65 -2.52 17.16
N GLN A 56 -7.77 -1.84 16.87
CA GLN A 56 -8.71 -1.41 17.91
C GLN A 56 -9.31 -2.61 18.66
N ALA A 57 -9.66 -3.68 17.94
CA ALA A 57 -10.21 -4.87 18.55
C ALA A 57 -9.21 -5.56 19.50
N ARG A 58 -7.93 -5.25 19.37
CA ARG A 58 -6.84 -5.75 20.22
C ARG A 58 -6.35 -4.70 21.22
N ASP A 59 -7.12 -3.65 21.43
CA ASP A 59 -6.78 -2.55 22.34
C ASP A 59 -5.47 -1.83 22.01
N VAL A 60 -5.07 -1.87 20.74
CA VAL A 60 -3.93 -1.10 20.27
C VAL A 60 -4.41 0.27 19.86
N GLN A 61 -3.99 1.28 20.59
CA GLN A 61 -4.32 2.67 20.30
C GLN A 61 -3.14 3.38 19.68
N THR A 62 -3.43 4.25 18.73
CA THR A 62 -2.41 5.09 18.11
C THR A 62 -2.99 6.47 17.83
N ASN A 63 -2.19 7.50 18.05
CA ASN A 63 -2.51 8.87 17.68
C ASN A 63 -1.92 9.23 16.31
N GLN A 64 -1.33 8.27 15.64
CA GLN A 64 -0.68 8.49 14.36
C GLN A 64 -1.68 8.39 13.21
N THR A 65 -1.41 9.13 12.16
CA THR A 65 -2.11 9.00 10.89
C THR A 65 -1.58 7.78 10.15
N THR A 66 -2.45 7.06 9.49
CA THR A 66 -2.08 5.84 8.76
C THR A 66 -2.51 5.92 7.30
N LYS A 67 -1.78 5.20 6.46
CA LYS A 67 -2.05 5.14 5.02
C LYS A 67 -1.54 3.82 4.47
N VAL A 68 -2.32 3.18 3.63
CA VAL A 68 -1.89 1.97 2.92
C VAL A 68 -1.31 2.36 1.57
N VAL A 69 -0.10 1.87 1.31
CA VAL A 69 0.65 2.15 0.09
C VAL A 69 1.26 0.85 -0.45
N PRO A 70 1.59 0.79 -1.75
CA PRO A 70 2.22 -0.40 -2.29
C PRO A 70 3.64 -0.59 -1.77
N ILE A 71 4.06 -1.84 -1.66
CA ILE A 71 5.46 -2.21 -1.41
C ILE A 71 6.11 -2.48 -2.76
N LEU A 72 7.18 -1.74 -3.03
CA LEU A 72 7.94 -1.87 -4.27
C LEU A 72 9.27 -2.55 -3.98
N SER A 73 9.47 -3.71 -4.59
CA SER A 73 10.76 -4.41 -4.56
C SER A 73 11.56 -4.06 -5.80
N PHE A 74 12.83 -3.77 -5.62
CA PHE A 74 13.73 -3.52 -6.74
C PHE A 74 15.17 -3.87 -6.35
N SER A 75 15.96 -4.18 -7.39
CA SER A 75 17.39 -4.45 -7.24
C SER A 75 18.19 -3.28 -7.78
N ILE A 76 19.24 -2.91 -7.04
CA ILE A 76 20.15 -1.85 -7.44
C ILE A 76 21.47 -2.49 -7.86
N GLY A 77 22.12 -1.91 -8.86
CA GLY A 77 23.47 -2.31 -9.24
C GLY A 77 23.58 -3.18 -10.46
N ILE A 78 22.50 -3.40 -11.19
CA ILE A 78 22.48 -4.11 -12.47
C ILE A 78 21.95 -3.15 -13.54
N ALA A 79 22.28 -3.38 -14.79
CA ALA A 79 21.97 -2.50 -15.92
C ALA A 79 20.49 -2.12 -16.02
N ALA A 80 19.59 -3.01 -15.60
CA ALA A 80 18.16 -2.71 -15.54
C ALA A 80 17.64 -3.16 -14.17
N PRO A 81 17.16 -2.24 -13.31
CA PRO A 81 16.63 -2.64 -12.02
C PRO A 81 15.38 -3.50 -12.21
N SER A 82 15.38 -4.68 -11.59
CA SER A 82 14.16 -5.45 -11.45
C SER A 82 13.27 -4.78 -10.44
N ARG A 83 12.01 -4.54 -10.81
CA ARG A 83 11.05 -3.85 -9.97
C ARG A 83 9.69 -4.50 -10.07
N ALA A 84 9.04 -4.64 -8.95
CA ALA A 84 7.71 -5.24 -8.88
C ALA A 84 6.97 -4.73 -7.64
N THR A 85 5.66 -4.64 -7.76
CA THR A 85 4.80 -4.45 -6.60
C THR A 85 4.55 -5.82 -5.98
N ILE A 86 4.99 -6.03 -4.75
CA ILE A 86 4.93 -7.34 -4.09
C ILE A 86 3.87 -7.42 -3.01
N GLY A 87 3.18 -6.34 -2.73
CA GLY A 87 2.15 -6.30 -1.71
C GLY A 87 1.88 -4.87 -1.30
N ALA A 88 1.40 -4.70 -0.08
CA ALA A 88 1.11 -3.39 0.47
C ALA A 88 1.54 -3.30 1.92
N ALA A 89 1.68 -2.08 2.42
CA ALA A 89 2.01 -1.83 3.80
C ALA A 89 1.18 -0.67 4.33
N GLN A 90 0.87 -0.71 5.62
CA GLN A 90 0.33 0.46 6.29
C GLN A 90 1.49 1.26 6.88
N ALA A 91 1.61 2.49 6.45
CA ALA A 91 2.55 3.46 7.02
C ALA A 91 1.85 4.25 8.12
N ALA A 92 2.57 4.59 9.17
CA ALA A 92 2.05 5.35 10.30
C ALA A 92 3.03 6.44 10.69
N GLY A 93 2.52 7.62 10.99
CA GLY A 93 3.33 8.76 11.38
C GLY A 93 2.48 10.01 11.55
N SER A 94 3.12 11.18 11.58
CA SER A 94 2.40 12.44 11.60
C SER A 94 1.63 12.64 10.29
N LYS A 95 0.56 13.41 10.34
CA LYS A 95 -0.26 13.68 9.15
C LYS A 95 0.58 14.28 8.02
N ALA A 96 1.44 15.25 8.33
CA ALA A 96 2.27 15.89 7.31
C ALA A 96 3.25 14.90 6.66
N ALA A 97 3.84 13.99 7.43
CA ALA A 97 4.76 12.99 6.92
C ALA A 97 4.02 11.94 6.08
N ILE A 98 2.87 11.47 6.57
CA ILE A 98 2.08 10.45 5.88
C ILE A 98 1.58 10.94 4.52
N GLU A 99 1.21 12.20 4.40
CA GLU A 99 0.79 12.76 3.11
C GLU A 99 1.86 12.67 2.04
N LYS A 100 3.13 12.64 2.43
CA LYS A 100 4.26 12.53 1.50
C LYS A 100 4.57 11.10 1.07
N VAL A 101 4.11 10.11 1.82
CA VAL A 101 4.41 8.70 1.52
C VAL A 101 3.62 8.25 0.30
N GLN A 102 4.32 7.76 -0.72
CA GLN A 102 3.73 7.22 -1.93
C GLN A 102 3.87 5.70 -2.02
N ALA A 103 4.90 5.15 -1.38
CA ALA A 103 5.20 3.72 -1.44
C ALA A 103 6.11 3.35 -0.28
N VAL A 104 6.31 2.06 -0.11
CA VAL A 104 7.35 1.51 0.76
C VAL A 104 8.32 0.74 -0.12
N ALA A 105 9.58 1.13 -0.10
CA ALA A 105 10.63 0.42 -0.81
C ALA A 105 11.09 -0.78 0.02
N SER A 106 11.17 -1.95 -0.59
CA SER A 106 11.68 -3.16 0.04
C SER A 106 13.09 -3.44 -0.47
N LEU A 107 14.03 -3.41 0.44
CA LEU A 107 15.46 -3.65 0.15
C LEU A 107 15.88 -4.92 0.87
N ASP A 108 16.35 -5.90 0.10
CA ASP A 108 16.77 -7.19 0.65
C ASP A 108 18.27 -7.22 0.88
N GLY A 109 18.66 -7.84 1.98
CA GLY A 109 20.05 -8.06 2.32
C GLY A 109 20.22 -9.32 3.15
N ASN A 110 21.44 -9.63 3.52
CA ASN A 110 21.71 -10.73 4.43
C ASN A 110 22.88 -10.40 5.34
N PHE A 111 22.94 -11.11 6.46
CA PHE A 111 24.07 -11.06 7.38
C PHE A 111 24.57 -12.50 7.57
N ALA A 112 25.83 -12.70 7.26
CA ALA A 112 26.53 -13.98 7.42
C ALA A 112 25.82 -15.15 6.70
N ASN A 113 25.03 -14.90 5.68
CA ASN A 113 24.23 -15.86 4.92
C ASN A 113 23.24 -16.66 5.79
N VAL A 114 23.01 -16.21 7.02
CA VAL A 114 22.08 -16.85 7.97
C VAL A 114 20.88 -15.95 8.23
N PHE A 115 21.10 -14.66 8.37
CA PHE A 115 20.03 -13.70 8.62
C PHE A 115 19.62 -13.05 7.32
N MET A 116 18.39 -13.29 6.89
CA MET A 116 17.80 -12.60 5.74
C MET A 116 17.13 -11.33 6.25
N ILE A 117 17.50 -10.21 5.66
CA ILE A 117 17.02 -8.90 6.08
C ILE A 117 16.15 -8.31 4.98
N LYS A 118 14.99 -7.83 5.37
CA LYS A 118 14.12 -7.06 4.48
C LYS A 118 13.89 -5.70 5.12
N ALA A 119 14.55 -4.69 4.59
CA ALA A 119 14.38 -3.32 5.07
C ALA A 119 13.22 -2.66 4.33
N LEU A 120 12.31 -2.07 5.08
CA LEU A 120 11.14 -1.39 4.53
C LEU A 120 11.30 0.10 4.77
N VAL A 121 11.37 0.87 3.68
CA VAL A 121 11.65 2.30 3.72
C VAL A 121 10.47 3.05 3.10
N PRO A 122 9.68 3.80 3.90
CA PRO A 122 8.66 4.67 3.35
C PRO A 122 9.30 5.76 2.51
N VAL A 123 8.81 5.94 1.28
CA VAL A 123 9.39 6.86 0.31
C VAL A 123 8.31 7.75 -0.30
N ASP A 124 8.74 8.88 -0.84
CA ASP A 124 7.86 9.90 -1.40
C ASP A 124 7.62 9.76 -2.90
N SER A 125 7.98 8.63 -3.49
CA SER A 125 7.89 8.41 -4.92
C SER A 125 7.43 6.98 -5.22
N LEU A 126 6.77 6.80 -6.34
CA LEU A 126 6.47 5.49 -6.91
C LEU A 126 7.62 4.95 -7.76
N GLU A 127 8.70 5.70 -7.87
CA GLU A 127 9.91 5.32 -8.62
C GLU A 127 11.15 5.46 -7.75
N PRO A 128 11.23 4.73 -6.60
CA PRO A 128 12.34 4.89 -5.66
C PRO A 128 13.68 4.41 -6.24
N TRP A 129 13.67 3.59 -7.30
CA TRP A 129 14.89 3.17 -7.98
C TRP A 129 15.61 4.32 -8.69
N LYS A 130 14.90 5.40 -9.02
CA LYS A 130 15.52 6.60 -9.61
C LYS A 130 16.17 7.44 -8.55
N GLN A 131 15.50 7.63 -7.42
CA GLN A 131 16.03 8.36 -6.29
C GLN A 131 15.34 7.88 -5.03
N LEU A 132 16.10 7.23 -4.16
CA LEU A 132 15.57 6.70 -2.90
C LEU A 132 15.57 7.82 -1.86
N ARG A 133 14.41 8.38 -1.59
CA ARG A 133 14.23 9.42 -0.57
C ARG A 133 13.29 8.93 0.51
N ARG A 134 13.85 8.70 1.67
CA ARG A 134 13.09 8.29 2.84
C ARG A 134 12.24 9.46 3.36
N VAL A 135 11.01 9.15 3.77
CA VAL A 135 10.17 10.10 4.51
C VAL A 135 10.46 9.92 5.99
N PRO A 136 11.10 10.90 6.67
CA PRO A 136 11.41 10.76 8.09
C PRO A 136 10.14 10.76 8.95
N GLY A 137 10.22 10.11 10.10
CA GLY A 137 9.13 10.08 11.07
C GLY A 137 7.99 9.16 10.70
N VAL A 138 8.18 8.27 9.74
CA VAL A 138 7.19 7.29 9.31
C VAL A 138 7.72 5.88 9.53
N GLY A 139 6.89 5.03 10.12
CA GLY A 139 7.17 3.61 10.26
C GLY A 139 6.14 2.77 9.52
N VAL A 140 6.40 1.48 9.46
CA VAL A 140 5.46 0.49 8.89
C VAL A 140 4.77 -0.22 10.06
N SER A 141 3.45 -0.13 10.12
CA SER A 141 2.65 -0.72 11.19
C SER A 141 2.02 -2.06 10.81
N ALA A 142 1.89 -2.33 9.53
CA ALA A 142 1.33 -3.60 9.05
C ALA A 142 1.83 -3.90 7.65
N ILE A 143 1.90 -5.19 7.34
CA ILE A 143 2.21 -5.70 6.01
C ILE A 143 0.99 -6.45 5.50
N ILE A 144 0.63 -6.22 4.25
CA ILE A 144 -0.49 -6.86 3.60
C ILE A 144 0.05 -7.79 2.53
N ASP A 145 -0.16 -9.09 2.73
CA ASP A 145 0.19 -10.10 1.75
C ASP A 145 -1.01 -10.41 0.87
N LEU A 146 -0.73 -10.66 -0.40
CA LEU A 146 -1.75 -11.04 -1.37
C LEU A 146 -1.72 -12.55 -1.58
N ARG A 147 -2.88 -13.17 -1.42
CA ARG A 147 -3.07 -14.60 -1.65
C ARG A 147 -4.07 -14.79 -2.79
N ILE A 148 -3.54 -14.91 -3.98
CA ILE A 148 -4.34 -15.05 -5.19
C ILE A 148 -3.85 -16.21 -6.04
#